data_9e07cc2b2f5807437b6a2423ea8836d7
#
_entry.id   9e07cc2b2f5807437b6a2423ea8836d7
#
_cell.length_a   1.000
_cell.length_b   1.000
_cell.length_c   1.000
_cell.angle_alpha   90.00
_cell.angle_beta   90.00
_cell.angle_gamma   90.00
#
_symmetry.space_group_name_H-M   'P 1'
#
loop_
_entity.id
_entity.type
_entity.pdbx_description
1 polymer ?
#
loop_
_entity_poly.entity_id
_entity_poly.type
_entity_poly.pdbx_seq_one_letter_code
_entity_poly.pdbx_strand_id
1 'polypeptide(L)'
;MSPIEWVKPEEVKPVDVSEREIQTAFEKNLPDLEEGLEHVHSFVQVPVGVIDSLAIDAEKRPVIVEFKKPDASDRDAFIQALDYYAWVIDHLSWLSDCIRRFKPDSLPENEGVNEKVRLILVAEEFEERVKRAVMGAEPEVMLIEYSLRRASTGKIELLPNIILDTSVTVSRRPSMPRTLEDHFKNKEEMRPLFDALIAKIREFEPNVEPVSMIHYINLRTGYCGVQVAKQHLRIHARGKLNRSHFREWSSTTSWGRRGEGGVVTVRNQKDLDEQLMQWIREAFQMGRHL
;
A
#
# COMPACT_ATOMS: atom_id res chain seq x y z
N MET A 1 8.91 14.79 -27.70
CA MET A 1 8.51 15.46 -26.44
C MET A 1 7.05 15.82 -26.59
N SER A 2 6.16 15.23 -25.82
CA SER A 2 4.77 15.71 -25.78
C SER A 2 4.79 17.05 -25.06
N PRO A 3 4.24 18.12 -25.67
CA PRO A 3 4.13 19.40 -24.98
C PRO A 3 3.26 19.23 -23.74
N ILE A 4 3.67 19.84 -22.64
CA ILE A 4 2.82 19.95 -21.45
C ILE A 4 1.69 20.89 -21.83
N GLU A 5 0.46 20.38 -21.83
CA GLU A 5 -0.72 21.17 -22.10
C GLU A 5 -1.26 21.74 -20.77
N TRP A 6 -1.37 23.06 -20.71
CA TRP A 6 -2.01 23.72 -19.60
C TRP A 6 -3.54 23.69 -19.79
N VAL A 7 -4.24 22.97 -18.91
CA VAL A 7 -5.71 22.94 -18.89
C VAL A 7 -6.19 23.85 -17.77
N LYS A 8 -7.09 24.75 -18.06
CA LYS A 8 -7.69 25.62 -17.04
C LYS A 8 -8.56 24.79 -16.09
N PRO A 9 -8.55 25.07 -14.77
CA PRO A 9 -9.35 24.32 -13.79
C PRO A 9 -10.84 24.24 -14.15
N GLU A 10 -11.41 25.29 -14.71
CA GLU A 10 -12.80 25.35 -15.14
C GLU A 10 -13.12 24.48 -16.39
N GLU A 11 -12.11 24.04 -17.12
CA GLU A 11 -12.22 23.15 -18.29
C GLU A 11 -12.14 21.68 -17.93
N VAL A 12 -11.74 21.37 -16.68
CA VAL A 12 -11.72 20.00 -16.17
C VAL A 12 -13.13 19.60 -15.78
N LYS A 13 -13.82 18.87 -16.66
CA LYS A 13 -15.11 18.30 -16.31
C LYS A 13 -14.94 17.23 -15.26
N PRO A 14 -15.76 17.23 -14.19
CA PRO A 14 -15.81 16.14 -13.24
C PRO A 14 -15.98 14.81 -14.00
N VAL A 15 -15.33 13.79 -13.54
CA VAL A 15 -15.54 12.45 -14.08
C VAL A 15 -16.76 11.89 -13.37
N ASP A 16 -17.86 11.78 -14.12
CA ASP A 16 -19.10 11.19 -13.62
C ASP A 16 -18.99 9.67 -13.69
N VAL A 17 -18.74 9.04 -12.54
CA VAL A 17 -18.61 7.58 -12.38
C VAL A 17 -19.43 7.20 -11.15
N SER A 18 -20.30 6.22 -11.31
CA SER A 18 -21.09 5.69 -10.21
C SER A 18 -20.24 4.92 -9.21
N GLU A 19 -20.65 4.92 -7.95
CA GLU A 19 -20.04 4.09 -6.89
C GLU A 19 -19.97 2.61 -7.32
N ARG A 20 -21.01 2.12 -8.01
CA ARG A 20 -21.04 0.75 -8.52
C ARG A 20 -19.93 0.45 -9.53
N GLU A 21 -19.58 1.40 -10.37
CA GLU A 21 -18.49 1.25 -11.33
C GLU A 21 -17.14 1.24 -10.60
N ILE A 22 -16.98 2.08 -9.58
CA ILE A 22 -15.80 2.11 -8.72
C ILE A 22 -15.67 0.78 -7.97
N GLN A 23 -16.72 0.34 -7.28
CA GLN A 23 -16.76 -0.95 -6.60
C GLN A 23 -16.39 -2.09 -7.53
N THR A 24 -17.01 -2.16 -8.71
CA THR A 24 -16.74 -3.20 -9.71
C THR A 24 -15.28 -3.17 -10.19
N ALA A 25 -14.69 -1.98 -10.33
CA ALA A 25 -13.29 -1.84 -10.70
C ALA A 25 -12.37 -2.37 -9.61
N PHE A 26 -12.64 -2.06 -8.33
CA PHE A 26 -11.88 -2.59 -7.20
C PHE A 26 -12.03 -4.11 -7.08
N GLU A 27 -13.25 -4.65 -7.10
CA GLU A 27 -13.53 -6.08 -6.98
C GLU A 27 -12.76 -6.94 -8.00
N LYS A 28 -12.60 -6.43 -9.22
CA LYS A 28 -11.85 -7.10 -10.29
C LYS A 28 -10.33 -7.04 -10.13
N ASN A 29 -9.84 -6.05 -9.41
CA ASN A 29 -8.41 -5.75 -9.32
C ASN A 29 -7.87 -5.83 -7.88
N LEU A 30 -8.57 -6.52 -6.97
CA LEU A 30 -8.09 -6.75 -5.60
C LEU A 30 -6.69 -7.42 -5.56
N PRO A 31 -6.35 -8.39 -6.45
CA PRO A 31 -5.01 -8.97 -6.47
C PRO A 31 -3.89 -7.98 -6.83
N ASP A 32 -4.20 -6.87 -7.50
CA ASP A 32 -3.23 -5.81 -7.80
C ASP A 32 -2.92 -4.94 -6.56
N LEU A 33 -3.83 -4.92 -5.58
CA LEU A 33 -3.64 -4.23 -4.31
C LEU A 33 -2.82 -5.08 -3.33
N GLU A 34 -3.14 -6.37 -3.26
CA GLU A 34 -2.47 -7.33 -2.39
C GLU A 34 -2.49 -8.73 -3.03
N GLU A 35 -1.33 -9.36 -3.14
CA GLU A 35 -1.21 -10.69 -3.73
C GLU A 35 -2.02 -11.73 -2.92
N GLY A 36 -2.90 -12.44 -3.60
CA GLY A 36 -3.78 -13.45 -3.01
C GLY A 36 -5.06 -12.89 -2.38
N LEU A 37 -5.31 -11.58 -2.48
CA LEU A 37 -6.59 -11.00 -2.09
C LEU A 37 -7.60 -11.20 -3.22
N GLU A 38 -8.67 -11.94 -2.94
CA GLU A 38 -9.64 -12.35 -3.95
C GLU A 38 -11.07 -11.94 -3.56
N HIS A 39 -11.80 -11.37 -4.51
CA HIS A 39 -13.22 -11.08 -4.34
C HIS A 39 -14.04 -12.37 -4.22
N VAL A 40 -14.96 -12.41 -3.26
CA VAL A 40 -15.87 -13.53 -3.01
C VAL A 40 -17.28 -13.20 -3.50
N HIS A 41 -17.90 -12.15 -2.96
CA HIS A 41 -19.26 -11.76 -3.30
C HIS A 41 -19.55 -10.31 -2.95
N SER A 42 -20.42 -9.67 -3.76
CA SER A 42 -20.89 -8.29 -3.53
C SER A 42 -22.25 -8.31 -2.85
N PHE A 43 -22.53 -7.28 -2.02
CA PHE A 43 -23.82 -7.07 -1.33
C PHE A 43 -24.24 -8.24 -0.46
N VAL A 44 -23.35 -8.65 0.43
CA VAL A 44 -23.62 -9.76 1.36
C VAL A 44 -24.57 -9.29 2.46
N GLN A 45 -25.77 -9.88 2.48
CA GLN A 45 -26.79 -9.57 3.47
C GLN A 45 -26.43 -10.16 4.82
N VAL A 46 -26.36 -9.33 5.83
CA VAL A 46 -26.21 -9.71 7.24
C VAL A 46 -27.29 -9.04 8.08
N PRO A 47 -27.63 -9.54 9.28
CA PRO A 47 -28.69 -8.95 10.11
C PRO A 47 -28.48 -7.49 10.48
N VAL A 48 -27.23 -7.01 10.48
CA VAL A 48 -26.85 -5.63 10.81
C VAL A 48 -26.74 -4.71 9.56
N GLY A 49 -26.96 -5.26 8.35
CA GLY A 49 -26.93 -4.46 7.11
C GLY A 49 -26.49 -5.24 5.89
N VAL A 50 -25.81 -4.55 4.99
CA VAL A 50 -25.32 -5.12 3.72
C VAL A 50 -23.84 -4.78 3.58
N ILE A 51 -22.98 -5.78 3.60
CA ILE A 51 -21.56 -5.61 3.32
C ILE A 51 -21.41 -5.36 1.81
N ASP A 52 -20.75 -4.29 1.41
CA ASP A 52 -20.59 -3.92 0.00
C ASP A 52 -19.84 -5.00 -0.78
N SER A 53 -18.70 -5.46 -0.27
CA SER A 53 -17.94 -6.57 -0.85
C SER A 53 -17.28 -7.42 0.22
N LEU A 54 -17.40 -8.73 0.06
CA LEU A 54 -16.67 -9.74 0.82
C LEU A 54 -15.51 -10.25 -0.03
N ALA A 55 -14.33 -10.30 0.55
CA ALA A 55 -13.13 -10.86 -0.05
C ALA A 55 -12.45 -11.86 0.92
N ILE A 56 -11.46 -12.57 0.44
CA ILE A 56 -10.61 -13.48 1.22
C ILE A 56 -9.15 -13.27 0.79
N ASP A 57 -8.23 -13.29 1.73
CA ASP A 57 -6.80 -13.16 1.42
C ASP A 57 -6.07 -14.51 1.38
N ALA A 58 -4.78 -14.47 1.07
CA ALA A 58 -3.93 -15.66 0.97
C ALA A 58 -3.83 -16.46 2.28
N GLU A 59 -4.07 -15.84 3.45
CA GLU A 59 -4.05 -16.46 4.77
C GLU A 59 -5.44 -16.97 5.20
N LYS A 60 -6.40 -16.97 4.28
CA LYS A 60 -7.81 -17.35 4.51
C LYS A 60 -8.51 -16.42 5.51
N ARG A 61 -8.02 -15.19 5.65
CA ARG A 61 -8.69 -14.18 6.46
C ARG A 61 -9.84 -13.58 5.65
N PRO A 62 -11.03 -13.53 6.20
CA PRO A 62 -12.13 -12.79 5.59
C PRO A 62 -11.80 -11.29 5.57
N VAL A 63 -12.14 -10.64 4.47
CA VAL A 63 -11.91 -9.21 4.28
C VAL A 63 -13.23 -8.55 3.92
N ILE A 64 -13.69 -7.64 4.76
CA ILE A 64 -14.86 -6.79 4.53
C ILE A 64 -14.37 -5.54 3.81
N VAL A 65 -14.92 -5.26 2.62
CA VAL A 65 -14.59 -4.06 1.84
C VAL A 65 -15.80 -3.15 1.79
N GLU A 66 -15.64 -1.92 2.27
CA GLU A 66 -16.68 -0.88 2.29
C GLU A 66 -16.27 0.30 1.41
N PHE A 67 -17.23 0.76 0.61
CA PHE A 67 -17.05 1.89 -0.28
C PHE A 67 -17.79 3.10 0.26
N LYS A 68 -17.04 4.19 0.49
CA LYS A 68 -17.65 5.46 0.90
C LYS A 68 -18.30 6.14 -0.29
N LYS A 69 -19.57 6.46 -0.15
CA LYS A 69 -20.29 7.31 -1.09
C LYS A 69 -19.73 8.74 -1.08
N PRO A 70 -19.68 9.43 -2.23
CA PRO A 70 -19.22 10.82 -2.29
C PRO A 70 -19.91 11.74 -1.29
N ASP A 71 -21.23 11.55 -1.08
CA ASP A 71 -22.05 12.36 -0.20
C ASP A 71 -22.13 11.84 1.26
N ALA A 72 -21.50 10.70 1.56
CA ALA A 72 -21.51 10.12 2.89
C ALA A 72 -20.28 10.55 3.70
N SER A 73 -20.43 10.51 5.03
CA SER A 73 -19.30 10.70 5.93
C SER A 73 -18.40 9.47 5.92
N ASP A 74 -17.08 9.65 5.80
CA ASP A 74 -16.07 8.59 5.96
C ASP A 74 -16.09 7.98 7.37
N ARG A 75 -16.53 8.76 8.36
CA ARG A 75 -16.79 8.28 9.72
C ARG A 75 -17.92 7.26 9.75
N ASP A 76 -19.01 7.50 9.02
CA ASP A 76 -20.15 6.60 9.00
C ASP A 76 -19.78 5.28 8.31
N ALA A 77 -19.02 5.32 7.21
CA ALA A 77 -18.48 4.13 6.55
C ALA A 77 -17.58 3.31 7.49
N PHE A 78 -16.72 3.96 8.27
CA PHE A 78 -15.88 3.27 9.24
C PHE A 78 -16.67 2.64 10.39
N ILE A 79 -17.69 3.35 10.93
CA ILE A 79 -18.56 2.80 11.97
C ILE A 79 -19.36 1.61 11.43
N GLN A 80 -19.85 1.69 10.21
CA GLN A 80 -20.57 0.61 9.55
C GLN A 80 -19.69 -0.63 9.37
N ALA A 81 -18.47 -0.44 8.90
CA ALA A 81 -17.50 -1.53 8.76
C ALA A 81 -17.17 -2.20 10.12
N LEU A 82 -17.08 -1.43 11.21
CA LEU A 82 -16.89 -1.97 12.56
C LEU A 82 -18.11 -2.75 13.05
N ASP A 83 -19.32 -2.33 12.70
CA ASP A 83 -20.55 -3.06 13.05
C ASP A 83 -20.62 -4.41 12.33
N TYR A 84 -20.26 -4.43 11.04
CA TYR A 84 -20.11 -5.68 10.30
C TYR A 84 -19.03 -6.58 10.88
N TYR A 85 -17.87 -6.02 11.22
CA TYR A 85 -16.79 -6.74 11.85
C TYR A 85 -17.25 -7.42 13.15
N ALA A 86 -17.91 -6.66 14.04
CA ALA A 86 -18.40 -7.18 15.30
C ALA A 86 -19.38 -8.34 15.11
N TRP A 87 -20.28 -8.24 14.14
CA TRP A 87 -21.21 -9.33 13.83
C TRP A 87 -20.48 -10.54 13.24
N VAL A 88 -19.56 -10.32 12.30
CA VAL A 88 -18.87 -11.39 11.56
C VAL A 88 -17.96 -12.23 12.45
N ILE A 89 -17.24 -11.63 13.42
CA ILE A 89 -16.35 -12.38 14.32
C ILE A 89 -17.12 -13.38 15.20
N ASP A 90 -18.38 -13.07 15.50
CA ASP A 90 -19.26 -13.98 16.25
C ASP A 90 -19.91 -15.07 15.35
N HIS A 91 -19.76 -14.96 14.01
CA HIS A 91 -20.43 -15.81 13.04
C HIS A 91 -19.49 -16.41 11.97
N LEU A 92 -18.26 -16.75 12.33
CA LEU A 92 -17.24 -17.26 11.41
C LEU A 92 -17.63 -18.54 10.67
N SER A 93 -18.43 -19.42 11.32
CA SER A 93 -18.95 -20.61 10.65
C SER A 93 -19.89 -20.27 9.49
N TRP A 94 -20.81 -19.33 9.72
CA TRP A 94 -21.68 -18.81 8.66
C TRP A 94 -20.88 -18.16 7.53
N LEU A 95 -19.85 -17.40 7.88
CA LEU A 95 -18.98 -16.74 6.92
C LEU A 95 -18.20 -17.76 6.07
N SER A 96 -17.72 -18.85 6.69
CA SER A 96 -17.08 -19.97 5.99
C SER A 96 -18.02 -20.59 4.95
N ASP A 97 -19.28 -20.81 5.31
CA ASP A 97 -20.30 -21.37 4.42
C ASP A 97 -20.64 -20.37 3.28
N CYS A 98 -20.71 -19.08 3.60
CA CYS A 98 -20.90 -18.02 2.61
C CYS A 98 -19.75 -18.02 1.57
N ILE A 99 -18.50 -18.05 2.04
CA ILE A 99 -17.32 -18.07 1.15
C ILE A 99 -17.32 -19.33 0.29
N ARG A 100 -17.53 -20.52 0.85
CA ARG A 100 -17.61 -21.78 0.07
C ARG A 100 -18.70 -21.73 -0.98
N ARG A 101 -19.84 -21.14 -0.67
CA ARG A 101 -20.97 -21.04 -1.61
C ARG A 101 -20.62 -20.21 -2.83
N PHE A 102 -19.92 -19.11 -2.67
CA PHE A 102 -19.65 -18.17 -3.76
C PHE A 102 -18.27 -18.34 -4.38
N LYS A 103 -17.33 -18.93 -3.64
CA LYS A 103 -15.95 -19.15 -4.08
C LYS A 103 -15.36 -20.45 -3.49
N PRO A 104 -15.85 -21.62 -3.93
CA PRO A 104 -15.47 -22.92 -3.35
C PRO A 104 -13.97 -23.20 -3.43
N ASP A 105 -13.30 -22.71 -4.48
CA ASP A 105 -11.86 -22.96 -4.68
C ASP A 105 -10.98 -22.24 -3.66
N SER A 106 -11.48 -21.17 -3.05
CA SER A 106 -10.71 -20.37 -2.07
C SER A 106 -10.77 -20.92 -0.66
N LEU A 107 -11.77 -21.76 -0.32
CA LEU A 107 -11.94 -22.35 1.01
C LEU A 107 -12.39 -23.80 0.91
N PRO A 108 -11.48 -24.79 1.01
CA PRO A 108 -11.81 -26.22 1.01
C PRO A 108 -12.83 -26.61 2.07
N GLU A 109 -13.59 -27.71 1.83
CA GLU A 109 -14.66 -28.16 2.74
C GLU A 109 -14.20 -28.46 4.17
N ASN A 110 -12.96 -28.91 4.33
CA ASN A 110 -12.38 -29.28 5.62
C ASN A 110 -11.66 -28.13 6.35
N GLU A 111 -11.65 -26.93 5.76
CA GLU A 111 -10.97 -25.75 6.32
C GLU A 111 -11.99 -24.69 6.73
N GLY A 112 -11.79 -24.05 7.86
CA GLY A 112 -12.50 -22.81 8.24
C GLY A 112 -11.77 -21.57 7.75
N VAL A 113 -12.45 -20.44 7.78
CA VAL A 113 -11.78 -19.15 7.63
C VAL A 113 -10.87 -18.88 8.83
N ASN A 114 -9.86 -18.06 8.63
CA ASN A 114 -9.05 -17.53 9.71
C ASN A 114 -9.93 -16.64 10.61
N GLU A 115 -9.72 -16.71 11.93
CA GLU A 115 -10.48 -15.92 12.91
C GLU A 115 -10.20 -14.41 12.82
N LYS A 116 -9.10 -14.02 12.19
CA LYS A 116 -8.73 -12.62 12.01
C LYS A 116 -9.45 -12.06 10.78
N VAL A 117 -10.51 -11.32 11.02
CA VAL A 117 -11.22 -10.56 9.99
C VAL A 117 -10.53 -9.22 9.76
N ARG A 118 -10.40 -8.82 8.51
CA ARG A 118 -9.81 -7.54 8.09
C ARG A 118 -10.84 -6.60 7.48
N LEU A 119 -10.56 -5.31 7.53
CA LEU A 119 -11.37 -4.28 6.88
C LEU A 119 -10.57 -3.56 5.81
N ILE A 120 -11.21 -3.28 4.68
CA ILE A 120 -10.69 -2.35 3.65
C ILE A 120 -11.75 -1.27 3.48
N LEU A 121 -11.35 -0.03 3.63
CA LEU A 121 -12.21 1.13 3.36
C LEU A 121 -11.69 1.86 2.14
N VAL A 122 -12.59 2.18 1.22
CA VAL A 122 -12.29 2.84 -0.05
C VAL A 122 -13.05 4.16 -0.15
N ALA A 123 -12.34 5.27 -0.39
CA ALA A 123 -12.92 6.60 -0.53
C ALA A 123 -12.07 7.47 -1.47
N GLU A 124 -12.61 8.59 -1.95
CA GLU A 124 -11.82 9.60 -2.65
C GLU A 124 -10.79 10.24 -1.71
N GLU A 125 -11.19 10.52 -0.48
CA GLU A 125 -10.34 11.10 0.56
C GLU A 125 -10.86 10.68 1.95
N PHE A 126 -9.94 10.47 2.91
CA PHE A 126 -10.28 10.26 4.32
C PHE A 126 -9.86 11.44 5.17
N GLU A 127 -10.73 11.83 6.10
CA GLU A 127 -10.40 12.80 7.13
C GLU A 127 -9.26 12.27 8.05
N GLU A 128 -8.40 13.17 8.50
CA GLU A 128 -7.33 12.85 9.45
C GLU A 128 -7.85 12.24 10.79
N ARG A 129 -9.10 12.52 11.12
CA ARG A 129 -9.80 11.95 12.26
C ARG A 129 -10.05 10.46 12.09
N VAL A 130 -10.48 10.02 10.89
CA VAL A 130 -10.70 8.60 10.57
C VAL A 130 -9.37 7.87 10.52
N LYS A 131 -8.35 8.46 9.90
CA LYS A 131 -6.99 7.89 9.87
C LYS A 131 -6.44 7.64 11.29
N ARG A 132 -6.68 8.57 12.22
CA ARG A 132 -6.30 8.38 13.64
C ARG A 132 -7.15 7.33 14.35
N ALA A 133 -8.46 7.27 14.09
CA ALA A 133 -9.35 6.30 14.72
C ALA A 133 -9.01 4.86 14.29
N VAL A 134 -8.73 4.67 13.01
CA VAL A 134 -8.29 3.38 12.45
C VAL A 134 -7.01 2.87 13.11
N MET A 135 -6.08 3.75 13.47
CA MET A 135 -4.84 3.36 14.17
C MET A 135 -5.09 2.74 15.57
N GLY A 136 -6.24 2.99 16.16
CA GLY A 136 -6.65 2.44 17.46
C GLY A 136 -7.71 1.35 17.36
N ALA A 137 -8.14 0.97 16.16
CA ALA A 137 -9.13 -0.07 15.96
C ALA A 137 -8.57 -1.45 16.30
N GLU A 138 -9.45 -2.35 16.74
CA GLU A 138 -9.10 -3.76 16.99
C GLU A 138 -8.83 -4.52 15.70
N PRO A 139 -9.70 -4.46 14.66
CA PRO A 139 -9.44 -5.12 13.39
C PRO A 139 -8.27 -4.49 12.65
N GLU A 140 -7.61 -5.30 11.84
CA GLU A 140 -6.68 -4.80 10.84
C GLU A 140 -7.46 -4.04 9.77
N VAL A 141 -7.07 -2.80 9.50
CA VAL A 141 -7.76 -1.90 8.56
C VAL A 141 -6.79 -1.37 7.51
N MET A 142 -7.18 -1.47 6.25
CA MET A 142 -6.53 -0.81 5.13
C MET A 142 -7.39 0.36 4.64
N LEU A 143 -6.82 1.55 4.53
CA LEU A 143 -7.46 2.71 3.92
C LEU A 143 -6.90 2.94 2.52
N ILE A 144 -7.78 3.01 1.54
CA ILE A 144 -7.45 3.24 0.14
C ILE A 144 -8.15 4.50 -0.34
N GLU A 145 -7.38 5.54 -0.61
CA GLU A 145 -7.87 6.69 -1.36
C GLU A 145 -7.79 6.38 -2.86
N TYR A 146 -8.72 6.87 -3.65
CA TYR A 146 -8.64 6.77 -5.09
C TYR A 146 -8.81 8.14 -5.76
N SER A 147 -8.28 8.26 -6.96
CA SER A 147 -8.54 9.39 -7.83
C SER A 147 -8.96 8.92 -9.21
N LEU A 148 -9.82 9.69 -9.86
CA LEU A 148 -10.28 9.45 -11.22
C LEU A 148 -9.64 10.47 -12.15
N ARG A 149 -9.16 10.01 -13.29
CA ARG A 149 -8.70 10.90 -14.35
C ARG A 149 -9.20 10.42 -15.71
N ARG A 150 -9.35 11.35 -16.63
CA ARG A 150 -9.63 11.03 -18.03
C ARG A 150 -8.32 10.96 -18.80
N ALA A 151 -8.00 9.80 -19.36
CA ALA A 151 -6.86 9.65 -20.25
C ALA A 151 -7.08 10.41 -21.57
N SER A 152 -6.00 10.68 -22.30
CA SER A 152 -6.07 11.28 -23.65
C SER A 152 -6.89 10.45 -24.64
N THR A 153 -7.06 9.16 -24.40
CA THR A 153 -7.92 8.25 -25.16
C THR A 153 -9.41 8.40 -24.85
N GLY A 154 -9.78 9.26 -23.88
CA GLY A 154 -11.13 9.43 -23.38
C GLY A 154 -11.56 8.39 -22.32
N LYS A 155 -10.75 7.37 -22.05
CA LYS A 155 -11.02 6.39 -20.98
C LYS A 155 -10.87 7.03 -19.61
N ILE A 156 -11.69 6.59 -18.66
CA ILE A 156 -11.55 6.92 -17.25
C ILE A 156 -10.58 5.92 -16.62
N GLU A 157 -9.58 6.44 -15.95
CA GLU A 157 -8.59 5.66 -15.18
C GLU A 157 -8.83 5.90 -13.71
N LEU A 158 -8.95 4.82 -12.95
CA LEU A 158 -9.00 4.81 -11.50
C LEU A 158 -7.60 4.50 -10.95
N LEU A 159 -7.11 5.34 -10.06
CA LEU A 159 -5.78 5.27 -9.47
C LEU A 159 -5.93 5.06 -7.95
N PRO A 160 -5.81 3.82 -7.45
CA PRO A 160 -5.85 3.55 -6.03
C PRO A 160 -4.54 3.95 -5.37
N ASN A 161 -4.62 4.40 -4.11
CA ASN A 161 -3.49 4.77 -3.27
C ASN A 161 -3.72 4.26 -1.84
N ILE A 162 -3.00 3.24 -1.42
CA ILE A 162 -3.04 2.75 -0.05
C ILE A 162 -2.36 3.78 0.84
N ILE A 163 -3.13 4.50 1.66
CA ILE A 163 -2.63 5.56 2.54
C ILE A 163 -2.32 5.07 3.95
N LEU A 164 -2.97 4.00 4.37
CA LEU A 164 -2.77 3.37 5.67
C LEU A 164 -3.10 1.88 5.57
N ASP A 165 -2.27 1.05 6.17
CA ASP A 165 -2.54 -0.37 6.36
C ASP A 165 -2.08 -0.78 7.76
N THR A 166 -3.03 -1.08 8.65
CA THR A 166 -2.71 -1.47 10.01
C THR A 166 -2.34 -2.95 10.13
N SER A 167 -2.64 -3.80 9.15
CA SER A 167 -2.14 -5.19 9.11
C SER A 167 -0.62 -5.20 9.09
N VAL A 168 -0.09 -4.21 8.42
CA VAL A 168 1.34 -3.92 8.32
C VAL A 168 1.84 -3.17 9.56
N THR A 169 0.94 -2.54 10.33
CA THR A 169 1.24 -1.78 11.55
C THR A 169 0.93 -2.51 12.85
N VAL A 170 0.10 -3.55 12.86
CA VAL A 170 -0.36 -4.28 14.08
C VAL A 170 0.66 -5.28 14.63
N SER A 171 1.91 -5.10 14.38
CA SER A 171 2.91 -5.42 15.40
C SER A 171 2.98 -4.35 16.52
N ARG A 172 1.86 -3.72 16.89
CA ARG A 172 1.76 -2.79 18.03
C ARG A 172 1.30 -3.45 19.34
N ARG A 173 1.81 -4.60 19.67
CA ARG A 173 2.49 -4.74 20.96
C ARG A 173 3.73 -3.88 20.87
N PRO A 174 4.29 -3.26 21.94
CA PRO A 174 5.58 -2.62 21.85
C PRO A 174 6.56 -3.69 21.36
N SER A 175 6.62 -3.85 20.05
CA SER A 175 7.67 -4.62 19.42
C SER A 175 8.90 -3.84 19.79
N MET A 176 9.81 -4.47 20.50
CA MET A 176 11.17 -3.98 20.61
C MET A 176 11.52 -3.35 19.26
N PRO A 177 12.05 -2.12 19.26
CA PRO A 177 12.37 -1.46 18.00
C PRO A 177 13.08 -2.47 17.12
N ARG A 178 12.57 -2.69 15.90
CA ARG A 178 13.21 -3.61 14.96
C ARG A 178 14.65 -3.21 14.86
N THR A 179 15.54 -4.15 15.10
CA THR A 179 16.96 -3.94 14.88
C THR A 179 17.23 -3.94 13.38
N LEU A 180 18.35 -3.39 12.98
CA LEU A 180 18.79 -3.46 11.59
C LEU A 180 18.82 -4.92 11.08
N GLU A 181 19.18 -5.84 11.96
CA GLU A 181 19.30 -7.29 11.69
C GLU A 181 17.94 -7.93 11.34
N ASP A 182 16.85 -7.43 11.90
CA ASP A 182 15.50 -7.98 11.62
C ASP A 182 15.10 -7.84 10.15
N HIS A 183 15.67 -6.86 9.43
CA HIS A 183 15.41 -6.69 7.99
C HIS A 183 16.09 -7.78 7.14
N PHE A 184 17.12 -8.41 7.70
CA PHE A 184 17.89 -9.44 7.00
C PHE A 184 17.50 -10.86 7.41
N LYS A 185 16.62 -11.04 8.39
CA LYS A 185 16.13 -12.36 8.81
C LYS A 185 15.53 -13.11 7.63
N ASN A 186 16.06 -14.32 7.34
CA ASN A 186 15.77 -15.12 6.14
C ASN A 186 16.17 -14.45 4.80
N LYS A 187 17.09 -13.47 4.84
CA LYS A 187 17.60 -12.70 3.70
C LYS A 187 19.08 -12.32 3.92
N GLU A 188 19.80 -13.14 4.66
CA GLU A 188 21.18 -12.87 5.12
C GLU A 188 22.13 -12.63 3.95
N GLU A 189 21.84 -13.22 2.78
CA GLU A 189 22.59 -13.04 1.54
C GLU A 189 22.59 -11.59 1.04
N MET A 190 21.61 -10.77 1.44
CA MET A 190 21.52 -9.36 1.06
C MET A 190 22.32 -8.44 1.97
N ARG A 191 22.81 -8.92 3.11
CA ARG A 191 23.58 -8.10 4.05
C ARG A 191 24.88 -7.54 3.44
N PRO A 192 25.71 -8.33 2.74
CA PRO A 192 26.93 -7.80 2.11
C PRO A 192 26.64 -6.72 1.06
N LEU A 193 25.53 -6.87 0.32
CA LEU A 193 25.12 -5.88 -0.67
C LEU A 193 24.67 -4.56 -0.02
N PHE A 194 23.93 -4.66 1.08
CA PHE A 194 23.56 -3.50 1.87
C PHE A 194 24.76 -2.78 2.48
N ASP A 195 25.69 -3.53 3.06
CA ASP A 195 26.92 -2.98 3.67
C ASP A 195 27.78 -2.26 2.60
N ALA A 196 27.86 -2.83 1.38
CA ALA A 196 28.53 -2.19 0.25
C ALA A 196 27.85 -0.88 -0.17
N LEU A 197 26.50 -0.84 -0.17
CA LEU A 197 25.74 0.38 -0.42
C LEU A 197 26.04 1.45 0.63
N ILE A 198 26.00 1.09 1.91
CA ILE A 198 26.30 2.03 3.01
C ILE A 198 27.73 2.54 2.92
N ALA A 199 28.70 1.70 2.60
CA ALA A 199 30.09 2.11 2.42
C ALA A 199 30.21 3.20 1.34
N LYS A 200 29.57 3.02 0.18
CA LYS A 200 29.55 4.02 -0.89
C LYS A 200 28.83 5.32 -0.49
N ILE A 201 27.75 5.24 0.26
CA ILE A 201 27.06 6.44 0.77
C ILE A 201 27.94 7.21 1.74
N ARG A 202 28.72 6.53 2.57
CA ARG A 202 29.66 7.16 3.51
C ARG A 202 30.80 7.94 2.86
N GLU A 203 31.09 7.69 1.60
CA GLU A 203 32.06 8.48 0.83
C GLU A 203 31.63 9.96 0.68
N PHE A 204 30.33 10.24 0.67
CA PHE A 204 29.79 11.61 0.56
C PHE A 204 28.91 12.02 1.74
N GLU A 205 28.45 11.10 2.58
CA GLU A 205 27.71 11.35 3.82
C GLU A 205 28.30 10.48 4.94
N PRO A 206 29.45 10.88 5.52
CA PRO A 206 30.19 10.04 6.48
C PRO A 206 29.40 9.65 7.73
N ASN A 207 28.43 10.49 8.13
CA ASN A 207 27.63 10.32 9.33
C ASN A 207 26.28 9.65 9.05
N VAL A 208 26.11 8.97 7.90
CA VAL A 208 24.86 8.26 7.65
C VAL A 208 24.68 7.11 8.65
N GLU A 209 23.60 7.17 9.39
CA GLU A 209 23.17 6.12 10.31
C GLU A 209 21.90 5.47 9.78
N PRO A 210 21.93 4.20 9.35
CA PRO A 210 20.75 3.47 8.95
C PRO A 210 19.80 3.27 10.13
N VAL A 211 18.60 3.81 10.05
CA VAL A 211 17.56 3.69 11.09
C VAL A 211 16.54 2.65 10.65
N SER A 212 16.39 1.61 11.46
CA SER A 212 15.39 0.58 11.22
C SER A 212 13.98 1.12 11.36
N MET A 213 13.18 1.00 10.31
CA MET A 213 11.75 1.27 10.29
C MET A 213 10.99 -0.07 10.16
N ILE A 214 9.68 -0.07 10.20
CA ILE A 214 8.90 -1.33 10.15
C ILE A 214 9.15 -2.12 8.87
N HIS A 215 9.18 -1.45 7.71
CA HIS A 215 9.25 -2.10 6.39
C HIS A 215 10.49 -1.79 5.59
N TYR A 216 11.28 -0.81 6.02
CA TYR A 216 12.47 -0.36 5.30
C TYR A 216 13.51 0.18 6.28
N ILE A 217 14.71 0.30 5.82
CA ILE A 217 15.81 0.95 6.52
C ILE A 217 15.87 2.38 6.00
N ASN A 218 15.64 3.35 6.88
CA ASN A 218 15.72 4.76 6.55
C ASN A 218 17.19 5.20 6.54
N LEU A 219 17.62 5.83 5.46
CA LEU A 219 18.95 6.41 5.33
C LEU A 219 18.93 7.94 5.43
N ARG A 220 17.85 8.56 4.97
CA ARG A 220 17.57 9.99 5.10
C ARG A 220 16.08 10.19 5.17
N THR A 221 15.59 10.67 6.31
CA THR A 221 14.15 10.81 6.60
C THR A 221 13.41 11.56 5.50
N GLY A 222 12.44 10.88 4.88
CA GLY A 222 11.63 11.43 3.80
C GLY A 222 12.32 11.56 2.44
N TYR A 223 13.59 11.15 2.30
CA TYR A 223 14.36 11.33 1.06
C TYR A 223 15.03 10.07 0.53
N CYS A 224 15.51 9.17 1.38
CA CYS A 224 16.17 7.95 0.95
C CYS A 224 15.95 6.80 1.92
N GLY A 225 15.67 5.60 1.42
CA GLY A 225 15.54 4.39 2.22
C GLY A 225 15.70 3.12 1.39
N VAL A 226 15.84 1.99 2.08
CA VAL A 226 16.12 0.68 1.48
C VAL A 226 15.15 -0.36 2.03
N GLN A 227 14.48 -1.07 1.15
CA GLN A 227 13.72 -2.26 1.48
C GLN A 227 14.52 -3.49 1.11
N VAL A 228 14.66 -4.44 2.04
CA VAL A 228 15.39 -5.69 1.82
C VAL A 228 14.41 -6.78 1.38
N ALA A 229 14.56 -7.28 0.16
CA ALA A 229 13.86 -8.45 -0.37
C ALA A 229 14.76 -9.69 -0.33
N LYS A 230 14.25 -10.87 -0.69
CA LYS A 230 15.04 -12.13 -0.64
C LYS A 230 16.26 -12.12 -1.56
N GLN A 231 16.16 -11.51 -2.74
CA GLN A 231 17.17 -11.60 -3.79
C GLN A 231 17.63 -10.23 -4.31
N HIS A 232 17.18 -9.14 -3.70
CA HIS A 232 17.54 -7.80 -4.13
C HIS A 232 17.26 -6.77 -3.03
N LEU A 233 17.86 -5.60 -3.18
CA LEU A 233 17.49 -4.39 -2.44
C LEU A 233 16.61 -3.51 -3.34
N ARG A 234 15.60 -2.88 -2.76
CA ARG A 234 14.83 -1.82 -3.42
C ARG A 234 15.21 -0.50 -2.78
N ILE A 235 15.84 0.36 -3.55
CA ILE A 235 16.29 1.67 -3.09
C ILE A 235 15.25 2.69 -3.52
N HIS A 236 14.67 3.33 -2.53
CA HIS A 236 13.71 4.42 -2.69
C HIS A 236 14.46 5.73 -2.49
N ALA A 237 14.40 6.64 -3.45
CA ALA A 237 14.96 7.96 -3.26
C ALA A 237 14.15 9.04 -4.00
N ARG A 238 14.22 10.26 -3.47
CA ARG A 238 13.70 11.45 -4.16
C ARG A 238 14.70 11.96 -5.19
N GLY A 239 14.22 12.77 -6.12
CA GLY A 239 15.03 13.35 -7.17
C GLY A 239 14.72 12.78 -8.55
N LYS A 240 15.39 13.31 -9.53
CA LYS A 240 15.14 12.99 -10.94
C LYS A 240 15.82 11.68 -11.32
N LEU A 241 15.04 10.60 -11.34
CA LEU A 241 15.53 9.29 -11.72
C LEU A 241 15.85 9.22 -13.22
N ASN A 242 17.07 8.81 -13.57
CA ASN A 242 17.45 8.53 -14.96
C ASN A 242 16.88 7.17 -15.39
N ARG A 243 15.62 7.17 -15.84
CA ARG A 243 14.85 5.97 -16.20
C ARG A 243 15.44 5.17 -17.36
N SER A 244 16.22 5.79 -18.22
CA SER A 244 16.85 5.11 -19.35
C SER A 244 18.07 4.28 -18.93
N HIS A 245 18.66 4.58 -17.77
CA HIS A 245 19.82 3.87 -17.26
C HIS A 245 19.43 2.61 -16.46
N PHE A 246 18.39 2.69 -15.64
CA PHE A 246 18.00 1.59 -14.75
C PHE A 246 17.09 0.58 -15.45
N ARG A 247 17.46 -0.69 -15.41
CA ARG A 247 16.67 -1.78 -16.02
C ARG A 247 15.40 -2.08 -15.25
N GLU A 248 15.48 -2.03 -13.92
CA GLU A 248 14.36 -2.31 -13.02
C GLU A 248 14.11 -1.09 -12.14
N TRP A 249 13.08 -0.34 -12.48
CA TRP A 249 12.65 0.82 -11.71
C TRP A 249 11.12 0.91 -11.69
N SER A 250 10.59 1.59 -10.67
CA SER A 250 9.18 1.97 -10.61
C SER A 250 9.06 3.42 -10.12
N SER A 251 7.97 4.08 -10.50
CA SER A 251 7.62 5.34 -9.84
C SER A 251 7.11 5.04 -8.43
N THR A 252 7.46 5.88 -7.45
CA THR A 252 6.85 5.79 -6.13
C THR A 252 5.90 6.95 -5.94
N THR A 253 4.67 6.62 -5.59
CA THR A 253 3.68 7.59 -5.12
C THR A 253 3.71 7.76 -3.60
N SER A 254 4.29 6.80 -2.88
CA SER A 254 4.25 6.72 -1.42
C SER A 254 5.23 7.62 -0.67
N TRP A 255 6.28 8.14 -1.33
CA TRP A 255 7.33 8.93 -0.70
C TRP A 255 7.17 10.43 -0.82
N GLY A 256 5.95 10.89 -1.01
CA GLY A 256 5.64 12.27 -0.77
C GLY A 256 4.77 12.94 -1.82
N ARG A 257 3.81 13.66 -1.33
CA ARG A 257 2.89 14.55 -2.05
C ARG A 257 3.57 15.67 -2.87
N ARG A 258 4.90 15.72 -2.88
CA ARG A 258 5.68 16.74 -3.60
C ARG A 258 6.98 16.15 -4.10
N GLY A 259 7.06 15.89 -5.38
CA GLY A 259 8.35 15.74 -6.02
C GLY A 259 8.55 14.45 -6.79
N GLU A 260 9.47 14.51 -7.70
CA GLU A 260 9.97 13.40 -8.46
C GLU A 260 10.71 12.43 -7.54
N GLY A 261 10.49 11.16 -7.72
CA GLY A 261 11.15 10.09 -6.99
C GLY A 261 10.99 8.76 -7.71
N GLY A 262 11.67 7.74 -7.23
CA GLY A 262 11.59 6.43 -7.82
C GLY A 262 12.03 5.32 -6.86
N VAL A 263 11.91 4.09 -7.33
CA VAL A 263 12.43 2.89 -6.72
C VAL A 263 13.30 2.19 -7.75
N VAL A 264 14.51 1.84 -7.38
CA VAL A 264 15.44 1.08 -8.20
C VAL A 264 15.74 -0.25 -7.52
N THR A 265 15.70 -1.34 -8.29
CA THR A 265 16.06 -2.68 -7.84
C THR A 265 17.54 -2.91 -8.05
N VAL A 266 18.24 -3.32 -7.00
CA VAL A 266 19.68 -3.61 -6.95
C VAL A 266 19.87 -5.07 -6.55
N ARG A 267 20.51 -5.87 -7.39
CA ARG A 267 20.68 -7.33 -7.18
C ARG A 267 22.09 -7.72 -6.79
N ASN A 268 23.07 -6.93 -7.18
CA ASN A 268 24.49 -7.21 -6.94
C ASN A 268 25.31 -5.91 -6.85
N GLN A 269 26.58 -6.02 -6.49
CA GLN A 269 27.44 -4.85 -6.31
C GLN A 269 27.69 -4.03 -7.58
N LYS A 270 27.58 -4.62 -8.79
CA LYS A 270 27.74 -3.89 -10.06
C LYS A 270 26.59 -2.91 -10.30
N ASP A 271 25.44 -3.19 -9.71
CA ASP A 271 24.27 -2.30 -9.80
C ASP A 271 24.44 -1.05 -8.90
N LEU A 272 25.42 -1.05 -7.97
CA LEU A 272 25.79 0.11 -7.16
C LEU A 272 26.74 1.03 -7.96
N ASP A 273 26.30 1.43 -9.13
CA ASP A 273 27.09 2.25 -10.06
C ASP A 273 27.03 3.75 -9.74
N GLU A 274 27.77 4.54 -10.49
CA GLU A 274 27.87 5.98 -10.29
C GLU A 274 26.54 6.72 -10.52
N GLN A 275 25.70 6.25 -11.43
CA GLN A 275 24.38 6.84 -11.69
C GLN A 275 23.43 6.65 -10.48
N LEU A 276 23.44 5.46 -9.88
CA LEU A 276 22.68 5.19 -8.68
C LEU A 276 23.18 6.06 -7.52
N MET A 277 24.51 6.12 -7.33
CA MET A 277 25.10 6.91 -6.25
C MET A 277 24.87 8.42 -6.45
N GLN A 278 24.87 8.90 -7.68
CA GLN A 278 24.54 10.30 -7.99
C GLN A 278 23.10 10.61 -7.61
N TRP A 279 22.15 9.74 -7.98
CA TRP A 279 20.75 9.92 -7.64
C TRP A 279 20.51 9.90 -6.11
N ILE A 280 21.18 8.99 -5.39
CA ILE A 280 21.12 8.96 -3.92
C ILE A 280 21.71 10.25 -3.31
N ARG A 281 22.83 10.75 -3.84
CA ARG A 281 23.47 12.00 -3.40
C ARG A 281 22.52 13.19 -3.56
N GLU A 282 21.81 13.29 -4.68
CA GLU A 282 20.80 14.32 -4.91
C GLU A 282 19.68 14.25 -3.85
N ALA A 283 19.19 13.04 -3.53
CA ALA A 283 18.20 12.86 -2.49
C ALA A 283 18.67 13.35 -1.11
N PHE A 284 19.93 13.10 -0.76
CA PHE A 284 20.53 13.59 0.49
C PHE A 284 20.69 15.11 0.51
N GLN A 285 21.00 15.74 -0.62
CA GLN A 285 21.14 17.20 -0.73
C GLN A 285 19.79 17.91 -0.58
N MET A 286 18.70 17.37 -1.14
CA MET A 286 17.35 17.91 -0.98
C MET A 286 16.93 18.06 0.49
N GLY A 287 17.38 17.17 1.37
CA GLY A 287 17.06 17.22 2.79
C GLY A 287 17.89 18.19 3.64
N ARG A 288 18.87 18.91 3.05
CA ARG A 288 19.72 19.87 3.77
C ARG A 288 19.16 21.30 3.76
N HIS A 289 18.16 21.57 2.95
CA HIS A 289 17.57 22.91 2.76
C HIS A 289 16.23 23.11 3.47
N LEU A 290 15.89 22.22 4.40
CA LEU A 290 14.77 22.31 5.32
C LEU A 290 15.29 22.35 6.76
#